data_2038a533d6ff0d091f280b796851b4a8
#
_entry.id   2038a533d6ff0d091f280b796851b4a8
#
_cell.length_a   1.000
_cell.length_b   1.000
_cell.length_c   1.000
_cell.angle_alpha   90.00
_cell.angle_beta   90.00
_cell.angle_gamma   90.00
#
_symmetry.space_group_name_H-M   'P 1'
#
loop_
_entity.id
_entity.type
_entity.pdbx_description
1 polymer ?
#
loop_
_entity_poly.entity_id
_entity_poly.type
_entity_poly.pdbx_seq_one_letter_code
_entity_poly.pdbx_strand_id
1 'polypeptide(L)'
;MYERKYHKHISARHNWFDLKLNEVWQYRDLIFLFTQKNFTVSYKQTILGPLWLFINPLLTSVMYMVVFGNIAKLGTDGIPQLLFYLSGNAVWSYFASCLNGNVATFTSNARLFGKVYFPRLTVPISNVLCSVIRFGIQMLLVVILLGYYIWKGAVSPHWEALLLIFLLLLWLGCMGMGVGILISSVTTKYRDLSVMVGFGMSLWMYGTPVVYPMSILPEGILKKIILLNPVTAPMEMFRYILLGEGNILAGKNGDIRFSYGFHELDRFDSITDRDVIERLTGVLK
;
A
#
# COMPACT_ATOMS: atom_id res chain seq x y z
N MET A 1 -32.98 23.12 -30.58
CA MET A 1 -31.71 23.68 -30.10
C MET A 1 -31.85 23.90 -28.58
N TYR A 2 -31.43 22.94 -27.75
CA TYR A 2 -31.60 23.03 -26.29
C TYR A 2 -30.35 23.69 -25.72
N GLU A 3 -30.40 24.96 -25.37
CA GLU A 3 -29.38 25.62 -24.55
C GLU A 3 -29.47 25.09 -23.12
N ARG A 4 -28.53 24.20 -22.74
CA ARG A 4 -28.30 23.88 -21.32
C ARG A 4 -27.64 25.10 -20.68
N LYS A 5 -28.40 25.93 -19.97
CA LYS A 5 -27.87 26.97 -19.08
C LYS A 5 -27.12 26.31 -17.92
N TYR A 6 -25.82 26.20 -18.04
CA TYR A 6 -24.94 25.77 -16.92
C TYR A 6 -24.73 26.97 -15.99
N HIS A 7 -25.60 27.13 -15.01
CA HIS A 7 -25.34 28.05 -13.90
C HIS A 7 -24.47 27.32 -12.86
N LYS A 8 -23.15 27.46 -12.97
CA LYS A 8 -22.22 26.95 -11.94
C LYS A 8 -22.02 28.06 -10.91
N HIS A 9 -22.65 27.95 -9.74
CA HIS A 9 -22.39 28.82 -8.60
C HIS A 9 -21.02 28.46 -8.00
N ILE A 10 -20.04 29.31 -8.20
CA ILE A 10 -18.72 29.21 -7.57
C ILE A 10 -18.84 29.92 -6.22
N SER A 11 -18.99 29.18 -5.12
CA SER A 11 -18.98 29.73 -3.78
C SER A 11 -17.57 29.64 -3.20
N ALA A 12 -17.09 30.74 -2.61
CA ALA A 12 -15.77 30.82 -1.98
C ALA A 12 -15.69 30.11 -0.60
N ARG A 13 -16.83 29.64 -0.07
CA ARG A 13 -16.87 28.91 1.19
C ARG A 13 -16.64 27.43 0.95
N HIS A 14 -15.43 26.95 1.24
CA HIS A 14 -15.10 25.53 1.26
C HIS A 14 -15.03 25.02 2.69
N ASN A 15 -15.84 24.00 3.02
CA ASN A 15 -15.61 23.16 4.20
C ASN A 15 -14.38 22.28 3.94
N TRP A 16 -13.55 22.09 4.95
CA TRP A 16 -12.32 21.29 4.90
C TRP A 16 -12.54 19.85 4.42
N PHE A 17 -13.75 19.30 4.61
CA PHE A 17 -14.12 17.94 4.23
C PHE A 17 -14.96 17.84 2.96
N ASP A 18 -15.19 18.95 2.22
CA ASP A 18 -15.97 18.93 0.99
C ASP A 18 -15.10 18.48 -0.19
N LEU A 19 -14.91 17.16 -0.28
CA LEU A 19 -14.06 16.50 -1.30
C LEU A 19 -14.69 16.55 -2.70
N LYS A 20 -15.96 16.99 -2.83
CA LYS A 20 -16.71 17.09 -4.11
C LYS A 20 -16.50 15.89 -5.04
N LEU A 21 -16.54 14.67 -4.49
CA LEU A 21 -16.30 13.43 -5.23
C LEU A 21 -17.19 13.31 -6.47
N ASN A 22 -18.38 13.87 -6.41
CA ASN A 22 -19.30 13.89 -7.53
C ASN A 22 -18.78 14.76 -8.70
N GLU A 23 -18.10 15.89 -8.41
CA GLU A 23 -17.41 16.67 -9.45
C GLU A 23 -16.22 15.88 -10.03
N VAL A 24 -15.42 15.20 -9.18
CA VAL A 24 -14.28 14.37 -9.63
C VAL A 24 -14.76 13.28 -10.60
N TRP A 25 -15.91 12.64 -10.32
CA TRP A 25 -16.48 11.62 -11.19
C TRP A 25 -16.89 12.16 -12.56
N GLN A 26 -17.34 13.41 -12.64
CA GLN A 26 -17.65 14.07 -13.92
C GLN A 26 -16.38 14.26 -14.78
N TYR A 27 -15.20 14.36 -14.16
CA TYR A 27 -13.90 14.50 -14.84
C TYR A 27 -13.16 13.16 -15.02
N ARG A 28 -13.85 12.02 -14.97
CA ARG A 28 -13.25 10.69 -15.14
C ARG A 28 -12.43 10.54 -16.42
N ASP A 29 -12.90 11.13 -17.52
CA ASP A 29 -12.19 11.07 -18.81
C ASP A 29 -10.84 11.81 -18.73
N LEU A 30 -10.79 12.91 -17.97
CA LEU A 30 -9.54 13.63 -17.68
C LEU A 30 -8.61 12.82 -16.80
N ILE A 31 -9.14 12.07 -15.81
CA ILE A 31 -8.36 11.16 -14.97
C ILE A 31 -7.69 10.09 -15.84
N PHE A 32 -8.46 9.47 -16.74
CA PHE A 32 -7.94 8.48 -17.68
C PHE A 32 -6.85 9.06 -18.59
N LEU A 33 -7.06 10.24 -19.13
CA LEU A 33 -6.11 10.93 -20.00
C LEU A 33 -4.81 11.23 -19.27
N PHE A 34 -4.86 11.71 -18.03
CA PHE A 34 -3.66 11.92 -17.20
C PHE A 34 -2.97 10.61 -16.86
N THR A 35 -3.71 9.55 -16.54
CA THR A 35 -3.16 8.22 -16.27
C THR A 35 -2.40 7.69 -17.49
N GLN A 36 -3.01 7.74 -18.68
CA GLN A 36 -2.39 7.32 -19.93
C GLN A 36 -1.14 8.15 -20.25
N LYS A 37 -1.24 9.48 -20.10
CA LYS A 37 -0.11 10.39 -20.28
C LYS A 37 1.04 10.04 -19.34
N ASN A 38 0.78 9.92 -18.02
CA ASN A 38 1.80 9.65 -17.02
C ASN A 38 2.47 8.28 -17.25
N PHE A 39 1.69 7.28 -17.63
CA PHE A 39 2.21 5.97 -17.98
C PHE A 39 3.08 6.03 -19.24
N THR A 40 2.59 6.63 -20.31
CA THR A 40 3.31 6.74 -21.60
C THR A 40 4.62 7.53 -21.44
N VAL A 41 4.58 8.68 -20.75
CA VAL A 41 5.78 9.52 -20.55
C VAL A 41 6.88 8.78 -19.78
N SER A 42 6.50 7.92 -18.84
CA SER A 42 7.48 7.16 -18.04
C SER A 42 8.33 6.19 -18.86
N TYR A 43 7.83 5.72 -20.02
CA TYR A 43 8.48 4.67 -20.81
C TYR A 43 8.80 5.07 -22.25
N LYS A 44 8.24 6.22 -22.70
CA LYS A 44 8.43 6.73 -24.03
C LYS A 44 9.85 7.19 -24.22
N GLN A 45 10.74 6.89 -24.83
CA GLN A 45 12.16 7.31 -24.99
C GLN A 45 13.16 6.51 -24.14
N THR A 46 12.75 5.35 -23.62
CA THR A 46 13.69 4.42 -22.99
C THR A 46 14.00 3.25 -23.92
N ILE A 47 15.27 2.78 -23.91
CA ILE A 47 15.76 1.72 -24.81
C ILE A 47 14.94 0.42 -24.63
N LEU A 48 14.68 0.03 -23.39
CA LEU A 48 13.93 -1.17 -23.02
C LEU A 48 12.42 -0.95 -22.89
N GLY A 49 11.97 0.33 -22.96
CA GLY A 49 10.56 0.66 -22.87
C GLY A 49 9.84 0.04 -21.65
N PRO A 50 8.66 -0.55 -21.85
CA PRO A 50 7.91 -1.19 -20.77
C PRO A 50 8.59 -2.40 -20.12
N LEU A 51 9.64 -2.98 -20.71
CA LEU A 51 10.38 -4.12 -20.12
C LEU A 51 11.01 -3.74 -18.77
N TRP A 52 11.30 -2.45 -18.53
CA TRP A 52 11.78 -1.97 -17.24
C TRP A 52 10.81 -2.27 -16.09
N LEU A 53 9.50 -2.39 -16.38
CA LEU A 53 8.50 -2.75 -15.39
C LEU A 53 8.68 -4.17 -14.82
N PHE A 54 9.30 -5.05 -15.60
CA PHE A 54 9.62 -6.42 -15.22
C PHE A 54 11.04 -6.54 -14.67
N ILE A 55 11.99 -5.91 -15.34
CA ILE A 55 13.42 -6.04 -15.04
C ILE A 55 13.75 -5.43 -13.67
N ASN A 56 13.28 -4.22 -13.37
CA ASN A 56 13.58 -3.55 -12.10
C ASN A 56 13.09 -4.34 -10.86
N PRO A 57 11.82 -4.77 -10.76
CA PRO A 57 11.37 -5.58 -9.63
C PRO A 57 12.11 -6.91 -9.51
N LEU A 58 12.43 -7.55 -10.65
CA LEU A 58 13.15 -8.81 -10.66
C LEU A 58 14.58 -8.64 -10.14
N LEU A 59 15.33 -7.68 -10.68
CA LEU A 59 16.70 -7.38 -10.24
C LEU A 59 16.73 -6.99 -8.76
N THR A 60 15.83 -6.12 -8.32
CA THR A 60 15.73 -5.73 -6.90
C THR A 60 15.47 -6.93 -6.01
N SER A 61 14.55 -7.82 -6.40
CA SER A 61 14.21 -9.02 -5.61
C SER A 61 15.35 -10.02 -5.61
N VAL A 62 16.09 -10.19 -6.71
CA VAL A 62 17.30 -11.00 -6.76
C VAL A 62 18.39 -10.41 -5.85
N MET A 63 18.57 -9.08 -5.87
CA MET A 63 19.51 -8.42 -4.94
C MET A 63 19.13 -8.64 -3.48
N TYR A 64 17.84 -8.54 -3.15
CA TYR A 64 17.37 -8.84 -1.80
C TYR A 64 17.62 -10.31 -1.42
N MET A 65 17.37 -11.25 -2.33
CA MET A 65 17.66 -12.66 -2.13
C MET A 65 19.15 -12.91 -1.85
N VAL A 66 20.03 -12.28 -2.60
CA VAL A 66 21.50 -12.42 -2.40
C VAL A 66 21.92 -11.80 -1.08
N VAL A 67 21.51 -10.56 -0.82
CA VAL A 67 21.97 -9.83 0.39
C VAL A 67 21.34 -10.37 1.66
N PHE A 68 20.03 -10.48 1.71
CA PHE A 68 19.29 -10.85 2.91
C PHE A 68 19.12 -12.38 3.05
N GLY A 69 18.91 -13.08 1.95
CA GLY A 69 18.74 -14.52 1.96
C GLY A 69 20.06 -15.27 2.09
N ASN A 70 21.04 -14.97 1.22
CA ASN A 70 22.29 -15.76 1.16
C ASN A 70 23.38 -15.22 2.09
N ILE A 71 23.61 -13.90 2.13
CA ILE A 71 24.67 -13.29 2.94
C ILE A 71 24.23 -13.15 4.40
N ALA A 72 23.10 -12.48 4.65
CA ALA A 72 22.58 -12.27 6.01
C ALA A 72 21.86 -13.51 6.57
N LYS A 73 21.57 -14.51 5.73
CA LYS A 73 20.91 -15.79 6.10
C LYS A 73 19.58 -15.58 6.83
N LEU A 74 18.84 -14.53 6.48
CA LEU A 74 17.50 -14.32 7.02
C LEU A 74 16.56 -15.40 6.45
N GLY A 75 15.82 -16.06 7.34
CA GLY A 75 14.80 -17.03 6.95
C GLY A 75 13.66 -16.35 6.19
N THR A 76 12.85 -17.14 5.48
CA THR A 76 11.65 -16.69 4.76
C THR A 76 10.42 -17.51 5.16
N ASP A 77 10.42 -18.05 6.39
CA ASP A 77 9.31 -18.85 6.96
C ASP A 77 8.85 -20.01 6.05
N GLY A 78 9.82 -20.70 5.37
CA GLY A 78 9.51 -21.81 4.47
C GLY A 78 9.13 -21.40 3.04
N ILE A 79 8.88 -20.13 2.79
CA ILE A 79 8.52 -19.59 1.47
C ILE A 79 9.78 -19.54 0.58
N PRO A 80 9.68 -19.88 -0.74
CA PRO A 80 10.78 -19.69 -1.67
C PRO A 80 11.28 -18.25 -1.68
N GLN A 81 12.56 -18.04 -1.42
CA GLN A 81 13.16 -16.71 -1.19
C GLN A 81 12.83 -15.69 -2.27
N LEU A 82 12.97 -16.05 -3.55
CA LEU A 82 12.69 -15.14 -4.65
C LEU A 82 11.22 -14.67 -4.65
N LEU A 83 10.28 -15.58 -4.37
CA LEU A 83 8.86 -15.26 -4.33
C LEU A 83 8.52 -14.37 -3.11
N PHE A 84 9.15 -14.62 -1.97
CA PHE A 84 9.02 -13.81 -0.77
C PHE A 84 9.46 -12.36 -1.01
N TYR A 85 10.66 -12.16 -1.57
CA TYR A 85 11.18 -10.82 -1.85
C TYR A 85 10.42 -10.12 -2.99
N LEU A 86 10.01 -10.85 -4.02
CA LEU A 86 9.27 -10.27 -5.14
C LEU A 86 7.88 -9.79 -4.72
N SER A 87 7.16 -10.58 -3.92
CA SER A 87 5.83 -10.22 -3.41
C SER A 87 5.90 -9.00 -2.48
N GLY A 88 6.85 -8.98 -1.54
CA GLY A 88 7.08 -7.84 -0.66
C GLY A 88 7.48 -6.57 -1.42
N ASN A 89 8.40 -6.70 -2.39
CA ASN A 89 8.82 -5.59 -3.23
C ASN A 89 7.68 -5.02 -4.09
N ALA A 90 6.78 -5.86 -4.61
CA ALA A 90 5.63 -5.42 -5.41
C ALA A 90 4.68 -4.54 -4.58
N VAL A 91 4.30 -4.97 -3.38
CA VAL A 91 3.41 -4.21 -2.48
C VAL A 91 4.06 -2.90 -2.04
N TRP A 92 5.35 -2.95 -1.64
CA TRP A 92 6.10 -1.76 -1.26
C TRP A 92 6.22 -0.77 -2.41
N SER A 93 6.60 -1.24 -3.60
CA SER A 93 6.74 -0.40 -4.79
C SER A 93 5.44 0.27 -5.19
N TYR A 94 4.30 -0.41 -5.01
CA TYR A 94 2.98 0.15 -5.22
C TYR A 94 2.71 1.32 -4.26
N PHE A 95 2.85 1.09 -2.95
CA PHE A 95 2.68 2.12 -1.93
C PHE A 95 3.61 3.31 -2.15
N ALA A 96 4.90 3.04 -2.36
CA ALA A 96 5.92 4.06 -2.62
C ALA A 96 5.62 4.88 -3.89
N SER A 97 5.12 4.22 -4.95
CA SER A 97 4.71 4.91 -6.18
C SER A 97 3.49 5.79 -5.98
N CYS A 98 2.50 5.36 -5.20
CA CYS A 98 1.33 6.17 -4.85
C CYS A 98 1.74 7.41 -4.04
N LEU A 99 2.63 7.26 -3.08
CA LEU A 99 3.11 8.36 -2.26
C LEU A 99 3.98 9.32 -3.08
N ASN A 100 5.07 8.83 -3.68
CA ASN A 100 6.03 9.67 -4.41
C ASN A 100 5.40 10.37 -5.62
N GLY A 101 4.46 9.70 -6.32
CA GLY A 101 3.71 10.30 -7.41
C GLY A 101 2.87 11.50 -6.98
N ASN A 102 2.53 11.58 -5.69
CA ASN A 102 1.70 12.65 -5.16
C ASN A 102 2.48 13.74 -4.40
N VAL A 103 3.73 13.50 -3.98
CA VAL A 103 4.58 14.46 -3.26
C VAL A 103 4.79 15.78 -4.03
N ALA A 104 4.91 15.71 -5.35
CA ALA A 104 5.14 16.90 -6.19
C ALA A 104 3.90 17.35 -6.97
N THR A 105 2.70 16.85 -6.64
CA THR A 105 1.48 17.11 -7.43
C THR A 105 1.19 18.60 -7.62
N PHE A 106 1.25 19.39 -6.56
CA PHE A 106 0.92 20.81 -6.65
C PHE A 106 2.03 21.63 -7.31
N THR A 107 3.28 21.33 -7.05
CA THR A 107 4.43 22.04 -7.65
C THR A 107 4.58 21.73 -9.14
N SER A 108 4.51 20.45 -9.53
CA SER A 108 4.68 20.03 -10.91
C SER A 108 3.53 20.45 -11.82
N ASN A 109 2.31 20.57 -11.28
CA ASN A 109 1.11 20.92 -12.04
C ASN A 109 0.62 22.35 -11.79
N ALA A 110 1.41 23.21 -11.13
CA ALA A 110 1.02 24.58 -10.80
C ALA A 110 0.54 25.40 -12.02
N ARG A 111 1.24 25.26 -13.16
CA ARG A 111 0.87 25.94 -14.42
C ARG A 111 -0.46 25.44 -14.97
N LEU A 112 -0.80 24.18 -14.79
CA LEU A 112 -2.04 23.58 -15.25
C LEU A 112 -3.22 24.03 -14.39
N PHE A 113 -3.05 23.99 -13.07
CA PHE A 113 -4.07 24.45 -12.12
C PHE A 113 -4.39 25.96 -12.25
N GLY A 114 -3.45 26.76 -12.73
CA GLY A 114 -3.67 28.19 -12.97
C GLY A 114 -4.36 28.53 -14.30
N LYS A 115 -4.40 27.61 -15.27
CA LYS A 115 -4.94 27.88 -16.61
C LYS A 115 -6.30 27.23 -16.86
N VAL A 116 -6.59 26.09 -16.23
CA VAL A 116 -7.81 25.30 -16.48
C VAL A 116 -8.44 24.94 -15.14
N TYR A 117 -9.75 25.13 -15.04
CA TYR A 117 -10.52 24.73 -13.86
C TYR A 117 -10.88 23.25 -13.94
N PHE A 118 -10.41 22.45 -13.00
CA PHE A 118 -10.86 21.09 -12.72
C PHE A 118 -10.59 20.74 -11.24
N PRO A 119 -11.27 19.72 -10.68
CA PRO A 119 -11.05 19.31 -9.29
C PRO A 119 -9.60 18.91 -9.07
N ARG A 120 -8.96 19.48 -8.05
CA ARG A 120 -7.52 19.24 -7.79
C ARG A 120 -7.18 17.78 -7.49
N LEU A 121 -8.15 17.00 -6.99
CA LEU A 121 -8.00 15.55 -6.73
C LEU A 121 -7.85 14.71 -8.00
N THR A 122 -8.23 15.24 -9.18
CA THR A 122 -8.11 14.55 -10.46
C THR A 122 -6.67 14.06 -10.73
N VAL A 123 -5.66 14.89 -10.43
CA VAL A 123 -4.25 14.55 -10.64
C VAL A 123 -3.76 13.48 -9.63
N PRO A 124 -3.97 13.61 -8.32
CA PRO A 124 -3.63 12.55 -7.37
C PRO A 124 -4.24 11.20 -7.70
N ILE A 125 -5.51 11.16 -8.05
CA ILE A 125 -6.21 9.93 -8.42
C ILE A 125 -5.58 9.30 -9.68
N SER A 126 -5.24 10.11 -10.69
CA SER A 126 -4.57 9.62 -11.90
C SER A 126 -3.19 9.01 -11.60
N ASN A 127 -2.44 9.56 -10.64
CA ASN A 127 -1.16 9.02 -10.20
C ASN A 127 -1.33 7.66 -9.50
N VAL A 128 -2.37 7.51 -8.66
CA VAL A 128 -2.69 6.22 -8.02
C VAL A 128 -3.09 5.19 -9.07
N LEU A 129 -3.96 5.54 -10.03
CA LEU A 129 -4.34 4.62 -11.11
C LEU A 129 -3.14 4.20 -11.96
N CYS A 130 -2.23 5.12 -12.26
CA CYS A 130 -0.97 4.79 -12.93
C CYS A 130 -0.14 3.78 -12.11
N SER A 131 -0.10 3.93 -10.77
CA SER A 131 0.58 3.00 -9.87
C SER A 131 -0.11 1.64 -9.80
N VAL A 132 -1.44 1.58 -9.88
CA VAL A 132 -2.21 0.32 -9.99
C VAL A 132 -1.85 -0.42 -11.27
N ILE A 133 -1.74 0.27 -12.41
CA ILE A 133 -1.34 -0.37 -13.68
C ILE A 133 0.08 -0.96 -13.57
N ARG A 134 1.03 -0.21 -13.00
CA ARG A 134 2.40 -0.71 -12.76
C ARG A 134 2.41 -1.92 -11.84
N PHE A 135 1.65 -1.87 -10.76
CA PHE A 135 1.50 -2.99 -9.84
C PHE A 135 0.91 -4.22 -10.55
N GLY A 136 -0.14 -4.05 -11.37
CA GLY A 136 -0.73 -5.14 -12.16
C GLY A 136 0.30 -5.83 -13.07
N ILE A 137 1.20 -5.06 -13.70
CA ILE A 137 2.28 -5.62 -14.51
C ILE A 137 3.30 -6.38 -13.65
N GLN A 138 3.67 -5.86 -12.47
CA GLN A 138 4.53 -6.57 -11.53
C GLN A 138 3.89 -7.85 -11.01
N MET A 139 2.57 -7.83 -10.78
CA MET A 139 1.81 -9.00 -10.37
C MET A 139 1.83 -10.14 -11.38
N LEU A 140 1.98 -9.86 -12.67
CA LEU A 140 2.18 -10.93 -13.68
C LEU A 140 3.43 -11.76 -13.37
N LEU A 141 4.54 -11.11 -12.98
CA LEU A 141 5.74 -11.84 -12.54
C LEU A 141 5.50 -12.69 -11.29
N VAL A 142 4.83 -12.10 -10.30
CA VAL A 142 4.49 -12.82 -9.05
C VAL A 142 3.63 -14.04 -9.38
N VAL A 143 2.60 -13.88 -10.21
CA VAL A 143 1.68 -14.96 -10.60
C VAL A 143 2.39 -16.07 -11.38
N ILE A 144 3.30 -15.72 -12.30
CA ILE A 144 4.09 -16.71 -13.05
C ILE A 144 4.95 -17.55 -12.10
N LEU A 145 5.69 -16.90 -11.19
CA LEU A 145 6.49 -17.60 -10.19
C LEU A 145 5.63 -18.39 -9.20
N LEU A 146 4.51 -17.83 -8.78
CA LEU A 146 3.57 -18.50 -7.90
C LEU A 146 3.05 -19.79 -8.54
N GLY A 147 2.63 -19.75 -9.81
CA GLY A 147 2.20 -20.94 -10.57
C GLY A 147 3.29 -22.02 -10.63
N TYR A 148 4.54 -21.63 -10.85
CA TYR A 148 5.67 -22.56 -10.84
C TYR A 148 5.87 -23.22 -9.46
N TYR A 149 5.76 -22.46 -8.36
CA TYR A 149 5.95 -22.99 -7.01
C TYR A 149 4.73 -23.78 -6.50
N ILE A 150 3.51 -23.45 -6.95
CA ILE A 150 2.31 -24.28 -6.71
C ILE A 150 2.48 -25.65 -7.39
N TRP A 151 2.95 -25.66 -8.65
CA TRP A 151 3.22 -26.91 -9.35
C TRP A 151 4.25 -27.80 -8.65
N LYS A 152 5.22 -27.18 -7.96
CA LYS A 152 6.19 -27.88 -7.09
C LYS A 152 5.64 -28.28 -5.72
N GLY A 153 4.43 -27.89 -5.36
CA GLY A 153 3.85 -28.15 -4.04
C GLY A 153 4.49 -27.35 -2.90
N ALA A 154 5.20 -26.26 -3.21
CA ALA A 154 5.92 -25.46 -2.22
C ALA A 154 5.11 -24.32 -1.59
N VAL A 155 3.93 -24.00 -2.15
CA VAL A 155 3.09 -22.87 -1.73
C VAL A 155 1.62 -23.25 -1.91
N SER A 156 0.77 -22.87 -0.96
CA SER A 156 -0.68 -23.11 -0.97
C SER A 156 -1.46 -21.80 -0.79
N PRO A 157 -1.82 -21.10 -1.88
CA PRO A 157 -2.57 -19.84 -1.80
C PRO A 157 -3.98 -20.02 -1.21
N HIS A 158 -4.44 -19.01 -0.48
CA HIS A 158 -5.81 -18.94 0.02
C HIS A 158 -6.71 -18.24 -1.01
N TRP A 159 -7.27 -19.03 -1.95
CA TRP A 159 -8.07 -18.52 -3.07
C TRP A 159 -9.31 -17.75 -2.64
N GLU A 160 -9.90 -18.14 -1.50
CA GLU A 160 -11.09 -17.51 -0.93
C GLU A 160 -10.84 -16.06 -0.53
N ALA A 161 -9.61 -15.72 -0.18
CA ALA A 161 -9.22 -14.41 0.30
C ALA A 161 -8.72 -13.46 -0.82
N LEU A 162 -8.65 -13.88 -2.09
CA LEU A 162 -8.13 -13.07 -3.19
C LEU A 162 -8.86 -11.73 -3.35
N LEU A 163 -10.16 -11.69 -3.05
CA LEU A 163 -10.95 -10.46 -3.12
C LEU A 163 -10.44 -9.38 -2.16
N LEU A 164 -9.87 -9.79 -1.02
CA LEU A 164 -9.27 -8.87 -0.05
C LEU A 164 -8.06 -8.12 -0.61
N ILE A 165 -7.36 -8.66 -1.60
CA ILE A 165 -6.22 -7.97 -2.24
C ILE A 165 -6.67 -6.62 -2.81
N PHE A 166 -7.86 -6.54 -3.42
CA PHE A 166 -8.39 -5.27 -3.92
C PHE A 166 -8.61 -4.25 -2.81
N LEU A 167 -9.10 -4.71 -1.65
CA LEU A 167 -9.30 -3.84 -0.49
C LEU A 167 -7.96 -3.35 0.08
N LEU A 168 -6.96 -4.23 0.14
CA LEU A 168 -5.61 -3.89 0.58
C LEU A 168 -4.93 -2.87 -0.36
N LEU A 169 -5.09 -3.04 -1.68
CA LEU A 169 -4.59 -2.09 -2.67
C LEU A 169 -5.29 -0.74 -2.55
N LEU A 170 -6.60 -0.74 -2.37
CA LEU A 170 -7.36 0.49 -2.16
C LEU A 170 -6.88 1.21 -0.90
N TRP A 171 -6.70 0.49 0.21
CA TRP A 171 -6.17 1.02 1.46
C TRP A 171 -4.79 1.66 1.29
N LEU A 172 -3.83 0.91 0.72
CA LEU A 172 -2.46 1.39 0.47
C LEU A 172 -2.44 2.57 -0.50
N GLY A 173 -3.27 2.54 -1.54
CA GLY A 173 -3.40 3.62 -2.52
C GLY A 173 -3.94 4.90 -1.88
N CYS A 174 -5.03 4.81 -1.11
CA CYS A 174 -5.60 5.94 -0.38
C CYS A 174 -4.62 6.52 0.65
N MET A 175 -3.93 5.64 1.38
CA MET A 175 -2.91 6.04 2.35
C MET A 175 -1.74 6.75 1.67
N GLY A 176 -1.15 6.15 0.62
CA GLY A 176 -0.05 6.75 -0.14
C GLY A 176 -0.44 8.08 -0.79
N MET A 177 -1.65 8.17 -1.36
CA MET A 177 -2.21 9.41 -1.89
C MET A 177 -2.38 10.47 -0.80
N GLY A 178 -2.99 10.12 0.32
CA GLY A 178 -3.26 11.04 1.43
C GLY A 178 -1.97 11.64 2.00
N VAL A 179 -1.01 10.78 2.36
CA VAL A 179 0.31 11.23 2.85
C VAL A 179 1.05 12.03 1.78
N GLY A 180 1.02 11.59 0.52
CA GLY A 180 1.64 12.30 -0.59
C GLY A 180 1.08 13.71 -0.80
N ILE A 181 -0.26 13.89 -0.71
CA ILE A 181 -0.92 15.20 -0.81
C ILE A 181 -0.54 16.10 0.38
N LEU A 182 -0.53 15.56 1.60
CA LEU A 182 -0.10 16.31 2.79
C LEU A 182 1.33 16.84 2.61
N ILE A 183 2.25 15.99 2.20
CA ILE A 183 3.63 16.38 1.91
C ILE A 183 3.69 17.39 0.77
N SER A 184 2.90 17.20 -0.31
CA SER A 184 2.85 18.11 -1.45
C SER A 184 2.41 19.52 -1.06
N SER A 185 1.53 19.67 -0.08
CA SER A 185 1.12 20.98 0.43
C SER A 185 2.25 21.72 1.12
N VAL A 186 3.12 21.00 1.86
CA VAL A 186 4.26 21.57 2.56
C VAL A 186 5.45 21.82 1.62
N THR A 187 5.68 20.92 0.66
CA THR A 187 6.75 21.06 -0.35
C THR A 187 6.53 22.25 -1.30
N THR A 188 5.30 22.73 -1.40
CA THR A 188 5.02 23.99 -2.13
C THR A 188 5.76 25.17 -1.53
N LYS A 189 5.96 25.19 -0.21
CA LYS A 189 6.71 26.25 0.51
C LYS A 189 8.20 25.90 0.65
N TYR A 190 8.53 24.63 0.93
CA TYR A 190 9.89 24.17 1.22
C TYR A 190 10.28 23.04 0.26
N ARG A 191 11.05 23.37 -0.79
CA ARG A 191 11.44 22.41 -1.83
C ARG A 191 12.34 21.27 -1.33
N ASP A 192 13.14 21.52 -0.30
CA ASP A 192 14.07 20.54 0.28
C ASP A 192 13.34 19.32 0.86
N LEU A 193 12.08 19.47 1.27
CA LEU A 193 11.27 18.36 1.78
C LEU A 193 11.09 17.24 0.75
N SER A 194 11.09 17.55 -0.55
CA SER A 194 11.00 16.51 -1.58
C SER A 194 12.19 15.55 -1.57
N VAL A 195 13.39 16.04 -1.27
CA VAL A 195 14.62 15.22 -1.12
C VAL A 195 14.54 14.40 0.17
N MET A 196 14.09 15.02 1.27
CA MET A 196 13.92 14.34 2.57
C MET A 196 12.90 13.20 2.48
N VAL A 197 11.85 13.34 1.66
CA VAL A 197 10.85 12.28 1.45
C VAL A 197 11.51 11.04 0.83
N GLY A 198 12.39 11.20 -0.15
CA GLY A 198 13.11 10.06 -0.75
C GLY A 198 13.93 9.28 0.29
N PHE A 199 14.66 10.01 1.14
CA PHE A 199 15.39 9.39 2.26
C PHE A 199 14.44 8.74 3.28
N GLY A 200 13.39 9.47 3.68
CA GLY A 200 12.37 8.96 4.60
C GLY A 200 11.70 7.68 4.09
N MET A 201 11.40 7.61 2.78
CA MET A 201 10.84 6.40 2.15
C MET A 201 11.79 5.21 2.20
N SER A 202 13.10 5.45 2.03
CA SER A 202 14.10 4.38 2.17
C SER A 202 14.16 3.85 3.60
N LEU A 203 14.13 4.72 4.59
CA LEU A 203 14.08 4.31 6.01
C LEU A 203 12.76 3.59 6.34
N TRP A 204 11.62 4.09 5.82
CA TRP A 204 10.32 3.48 6.05
C TRP A 204 10.24 2.07 5.46
N MET A 205 10.91 1.82 4.33
CA MET A 205 11.01 0.48 3.74
C MET A 205 11.64 -0.52 4.71
N TYR A 206 12.73 -0.13 5.37
CA TYR A 206 13.38 -0.99 6.37
C TYR A 206 12.57 -1.12 7.67
N GLY A 207 11.75 -0.14 8.00
CA GLY A 207 10.75 -0.19 9.08
C GLY A 207 9.48 -0.98 8.72
N THR A 208 9.43 -1.57 7.52
CA THR A 208 8.34 -2.43 7.05
C THR A 208 8.91 -3.82 6.74
N PRO A 209 8.21 -4.93 7.01
CA PRO A 209 8.71 -6.28 6.79
C PRO A 209 8.76 -6.66 5.29
N VAL A 210 9.44 -5.84 4.47
CA VAL A 210 9.64 -6.07 3.03
C VAL A 210 10.68 -7.16 2.81
N VAL A 211 11.82 -7.04 3.51
CA VAL A 211 13.03 -7.86 3.30
C VAL A 211 13.28 -8.89 4.41
N TYR A 212 12.44 -8.92 5.43
CA TYR A 212 12.50 -9.88 6.52
C TYR A 212 11.09 -10.31 6.94
N PRO A 213 10.88 -11.53 7.43
CA PRO A 213 9.60 -11.96 7.98
C PRO A 213 9.45 -11.47 9.43
N MET A 214 8.21 -11.30 9.88
CA MET A 214 7.91 -10.86 11.25
C MET A 214 8.33 -11.86 12.33
N SER A 215 8.52 -13.14 11.98
CA SER A 215 8.95 -14.22 12.88
C SER A 215 10.34 -14.01 13.47
N ILE A 216 11.24 -13.35 12.73
CA ILE A 216 12.65 -13.12 13.15
C ILE A 216 12.73 -12.03 14.22
N LEU A 217 11.73 -11.18 14.33
CA LEU A 217 11.76 -10.06 15.26
C LEU A 217 11.57 -10.54 16.71
N PRO A 218 12.49 -10.17 17.62
CA PRO A 218 12.35 -10.50 19.03
C PRO A 218 11.10 -9.82 19.62
N GLU A 219 10.44 -10.51 20.55
CA GLU A 219 9.33 -9.91 21.31
C GLU A 219 9.84 -8.70 22.08
N GLY A 220 9.32 -7.52 21.75
CA GLY A 220 9.76 -6.28 22.38
C GLY A 220 9.19 -5.01 21.73
N ILE A 221 9.76 -3.86 22.12
CA ILE A 221 9.34 -2.54 21.64
C ILE A 221 9.49 -2.43 20.12
N LEU A 222 10.56 -2.99 19.54
CA LEU A 222 10.82 -2.95 18.10
C LEU A 222 9.69 -3.62 17.31
N LYS A 223 9.27 -4.82 17.73
CA LYS A 223 8.15 -5.54 17.08
C LYS A 223 6.85 -4.72 17.16
N LYS A 224 6.57 -4.08 18.32
CA LYS A 224 5.41 -3.21 18.49
C LYS A 224 5.43 -2.00 17.55
N ILE A 225 6.59 -1.35 17.40
CA ILE A 225 6.74 -0.19 16.48
C ILE A 225 6.49 -0.63 15.03
N ILE A 226 7.02 -1.77 14.59
CA ILE A 226 6.84 -2.30 13.25
C ILE A 226 5.37 -2.71 13.04
N LEU A 227 4.71 -3.26 14.03
CA LEU A 227 3.27 -3.58 13.99
C LEU A 227 2.38 -2.33 13.90
N LEU A 228 2.77 -1.22 14.55
CA LEU A 228 2.07 0.06 14.44
C LEU A 228 2.21 0.72 13.06
N ASN A 229 3.16 0.27 12.25
CA ASN A 229 3.32 0.78 10.90
C ASN A 229 2.11 0.35 10.03
N PRO A 230 1.34 1.30 9.48
CA PRO A 230 0.11 1.01 8.77
C PRO A 230 0.31 0.25 7.43
N VAL A 231 1.56 0.14 6.95
CA VAL A 231 1.90 -0.64 5.76
C VAL A 231 2.20 -2.10 6.10
N THR A 232 2.56 -2.41 7.35
CA THR A 232 2.95 -3.75 7.79
C THR A 232 1.81 -4.76 7.64
N ALA A 233 0.60 -4.43 8.11
CA ALA A 233 -0.52 -5.35 8.04
C ALA A 233 -0.95 -5.68 6.62
N PRO A 234 -1.17 -4.71 5.72
CA PRO A 234 -1.46 -5.01 4.33
C PRO A 234 -0.38 -5.87 3.67
N MET A 235 0.90 -5.66 4.01
CA MET A 235 2.03 -6.41 3.48
C MET A 235 1.96 -7.89 3.89
N GLU A 236 1.81 -8.14 5.19
CA GLU A 236 1.75 -9.50 5.72
C GLU A 236 0.47 -10.22 5.27
N MET A 237 -0.67 -9.50 5.24
CA MET A 237 -1.93 -10.05 4.75
C MET A 237 -1.85 -10.43 3.27
N PHE A 238 -1.20 -9.60 2.46
CA PHE A 238 -0.96 -9.89 1.04
C PHE A 238 -0.12 -11.17 0.86
N ARG A 239 0.95 -11.34 1.67
CA ARG A 239 1.76 -12.56 1.67
C ARG A 239 0.96 -13.77 2.11
N TYR A 240 0.20 -13.67 3.18
CA TYR A 240 -0.67 -14.74 3.67
C TYR A 240 -1.64 -15.23 2.59
N ILE A 241 -2.32 -14.31 1.90
CA ILE A 241 -3.28 -14.65 0.85
C ILE A 241 -2.61 -15.38 -0.31
N LEU A 242 -1.45 -14.89 -0.78
CA LEU A 242 -0.79 -15.43 -1.97
C LEU A 242 0.12 -16.62 -1.68
N LEU A 243 0.78 -16.64 -0.52
CA LEU A 243 1.85 -17.60 -0.24
C LEU A 243 1.43 -18.67 0.78
N GLY A 244 0.27 -18.50 1.42
CA GLY A 244 -0.26 -19.44 2.41
C GLY A 244 0.42 -19.37 3.77
N GLU A 245 1.49 -18.59 3.93
CA GLU A 245 2.21 -18.43 5.18
C GLU A 245 2.35 -16.95 5.55
N GLY A 246 1.99 -16.62 6.79
CA GLY A 246 2.10 -15.27 7.36
C GLY A 246 1.81 -15.31 8.85
N ASN A 247 2.69 -14.69 9.66
CA ASN A 247 2.72 -14.89 11.11
C ASN A 247 1.71 -14.00 11.89
N ILE A 248 1.12 -12.99 11.27
CA ILE A 248 0.27 -12.01 11.98
C ILE A 248 -1.18 -12.47 12.12
N LEU A 249 -1.63 -13.37 11.25
CA LEU A 249 -3.04 -13.72 11.13
C LEU A 249 -3.36 -15.18 11.50
N ALA A 250 -2.35 -16.00 11.70
CA ALA A 250 -2.54 -17.37 12.13
C ALA A 250 -2.92 -17.41 13.62
N GLY A 251 -4.18 -17.14 13.92
CA GLY A 251 -4.78 -17.65 15.15
C GLY A 251 -4.67 -19.17 15.11
N LYS A 252 -4.46 -19.81 16.27
CA LYS A 252 -4.28 -21.27 16.44
C LYS A 252 -5.34 -22.14 15.75
N ASN A 253 -6.40 -21.58 15.20
CA ASN A 253 -7.55 -22.25 14.60
C ASN A 253 -7.82 -21.88 13.13
N GLY A 254 -6.89 -21.21 12.43
CA GLY A 254 -7.08 -20.84 11.01
C GLY A 254 -8.03 -19.65 10.76
N ASP A 255 -8.54 -19.02 11.82
CA ASP A 255 -9.42 -17.86 11.68
C ASP A 255 -8.60 -16.60 11.32
N ILE A 256 -9.04 -15.87 10.29
CA ILE A 256 -8.47 -14.57 9.89
C ILE A 256 -8.84 -13.55 10.98
N ARG A 257 -7.97 -13.39 11.96
CA ARG A 257 -8.13 -12.35 12.98
C ARG A 257 -7.27 -11.15 12.61
N PHE A 258 -7.90 -10.01 12.40
CA PHE A 258 -7.22 -8.72 12.33
C PHE A 258 -6.61 -8.39 13.69
N SER A 259 -5.38 -8.81 13.94
CA SER A 259 -4.67 -8.60 15.21
C SER A 259 -4.06 -7.18 15.30
N TYR A 260 -4.77 -6.16 14.80
CA TYR A 260 -4.43 -4.77 15.10
C TYR A 260 -5.15 -4.32 16.37
N GLY A 261 -4.43 -4.29 17.48
CA GLY A 261 -4.88 -3.61 18.71
C GLY A 261 -6.08 -4.23 19.45
N PHE A 262 -6.74 -5.25 18.88
CA PHE A 262 -7.90 -5.91 19.48
C PHE A 262 -7.52 -6.93 20.55
N HIS A 263 -6.29 -7.37 20.64
CA HIS A 263 -5.86 -8.32 21.67
C HIS A 263 -5.89 -7.71 23.09
N GLU A 264 -5.86 -6.40 23.21
CA GLU A 264 -6.10 -5.73 24.52
C GLU A 264 -7.59 -5.57 24.82
N LEU A 265 -8.45 -5.44 23.81
CA LEU A 265 -9.90 -5.40 23.99
C LEU A 265 -10.47 -6.79 24.34
N ASP A 266 -10.00 -7.87 23.70
CA ASP A 266 -10.35 -9.25 24.10
C ASP A 266 -9.87 -9.60 25.50
N ARG A 267 -8.80 -8.96 25.98
CA ARG A 267 -8.38 -9.09 27.39
C ARG A 267 -9.30 -8.31 28.33
N PHE A 268 -9.90 -7.22 27.88
CA PHE A 268 -10.95 -6.51 28.63
C PHE A 268 -12.26 -7.29 28.67
N ASP A 269 -12.68 -7.91 27.57
CA ASP A 269 -13.87 -8.76 27.53
C ASP A 269 -13.70 -10.04 28.34
N SER A 270 -12.51 -10.65 28.35
CA SER A 270 -12.23 -11.84 29.19
C SER A 270 -12.12 -11.52 30.70
N ILE A 271 -11.75 -10.29 31.04
CA ILE A 271 -11.74 -9.82 32.44
C ILE A 271 -13.13 -9.42 32.90
N THR A 272 -13.98 -8.92 31.98
CA THR A 272 -15.31 -8.42 32.34
C THR A 272 -16.32 -9.54 32.60
N ASP A 273 -16.22 -10.70 31.92
CA ASP A 273 -17.29 -11.71 31.96
C ASP A 273 -17.10 -12.82 33.01
N ARG A 274 -15.90 -13.14 33.44
CA ARG A 274 -15.72 -14.20 34.45
C ARG A 274 -15.31 -13.69 35.84
N ASP A 275 -14.29 -12.87 35.91
CA ASP A 275 -13.74 -12.45 37.19
C ASP A 275 -14.62 -11.43 37.95
N VAL A 276 -15.38 -10.63 37.21
CA VAL A 276 -16.33 -9.67 37.82
C VAL A 276 -17.59 -10.41 38.34
N ILE A 277 -18.05 -11.40 37.60
CA ILE A 277 -19.20 -12.21 38.04
C ILE A 277 -18.85 -13.11 39.24
N GLU A 278 -17.65 -13.72 39.28
CA GLU A 278 -17.19 -14.50 40.44
C GLU A 278 -16.91 -13.65 41.67
N ARG A 279 -16.41 -12.41 41.50
CA ARG A 279 -16.25 -11.49 42.65
C ARG A 279 -17.54 -10.93 43.17
N LEU A 280 -18.53 -10.70 42.30
CA LEU A 280 -19.86 -10.24 42.73
C LEU A 280 -20.70 -11.36 43.39
N THR A 281 -20.51 -12.60 42.97
CA THR A 281 -21.19 -13.75 43.60
C THR A 281 -20.52 -14.23 44.89
N GLY A 282 -19.21 -13.91 45.08
CA GLY A 282 -18.47 -14.20 46.32
C GLY A 282 -18.71 -13.22 47.47
N VAL A 283 -19.27 -12.03 47.19
CA VAL A 283 -19.62 -11.01 48.21
C VAL A 283 -21.05 -11.17 48.73
N LEU A 284 -21.88 -12.02 48.10
CA LEU A 284 -23.26 -12.28 48.48
C LEU A 284 -23.45 -13.65 49.23
N LYS A 285 -22.35 -14.26 49.65
CA LYS A 285 -22.32 -15.37 50.63
C LYS A 285 -21.54 -14.93 51.85
#